data_32df99f4d58cc495352d0594681bf952
#
_entry.id   32df99f4d58cc495352d0594681bf952
#
_cell.length_a   1.000
_cell.length_b   1.000
_cell.length_c   1.000
_cell.angle_alpha   90.00
_cell.angle_beta   90.00
_cell.angle_gamma   90.00
#
_symmetry.space_group_name_H-M   'P 1'
#
loop_
_entity.id
_entity.type
_entity.pdbx_description
1 polymer ?
#
loop_
_entity_poly.entity_id
_entity_poly.type
_entity_poly.pdbx_seq_one_letter_code
_entity_poly.pdbx_strand_id
1 'polypeptide(L)'
;AYVKLEHLPLTPNGKLDRKGLPVPEGQAYASTAYEAPQGEVEQTLAAIWQTLLGVERVGRHDDFFALGGHSLQAVRLMSLIEQAGRRADVSSLFLQPTLAGFSASVTVADAADLPANRIEPGCTRITPAMLPLASLSQEAIDRIAAHVPGGAANIEDIYPLAPLQEGILYHHLVAKQRDPYLLSVLFSLDSHARLEAFAQALQSLIARHTILRTAVIWDGLDEPMQVVWRQAALERHQVLLDDADGDVATQLKQRFDQGHHNLDLRQAPLMRLVFAEDAAKRRWVAMLVFHHMVDDATSLKVLRTEFEAYLTDAARCLPRAIPFRNYVARTRQAIAGKTHEAFFREMLADVVEPTLPFGLQDVKGDDLAIEQATRRLGRPLSRRLRQQARLLKVSAASLHHLAWARVVGATSGREDVVFGTVLMGRSQGGRSAEHAVGMFINTLPLRVPLGDRMVCAGARDTHVRLAALMGHEYAPLASAQRCSGVAAPLPLFSALLNYRQNMQLGLADAVSAAWAGIDVLGMDERTNYPLTAVVDDLGDDFGLTVQSVPGMDAERIVDYLETALANLVASLERGGHETLRSLAVLPEAERHRQIEAWNRTDAAYAVESTLPGLIEAQAV
;
A
#
# COMPACT_ATOMS: atom_id res chain seq x y z
N ALA A 1 11.10 -25.70 -10.39
CA ALA A 1 12.15 -26.22 -11.27
C ALA A 1 12.57 -27.60 -10.78
N TYR A 2 12.80 -28.53 -11.69
CA TYR A 2 13.35 -29.86 -11.40
C TYR A 2 14.70 -29.94 -12.09
N VAL A 3 15.75 -30.26 -11.30
CA VAL A 3 17.09 -30.51 -11.84
C VAL A 3 17.37 -31.99 -11.70
N LYS A 4 17.57 -32.68 -12.82
CA LYS A 4 17.94 -34.09 -12.82
C LYS A 4 19.43 -34.20 -12.52
N LEU A 5 19.79 -34.89 -11.45
CA LEU A 5 21.17 -35.19 -11.08
C LEU A 5 21.48 -36.66 -11.34
N GLU A 6 22.64 -36.98 -11.84
CA GLU A 6 23.12 -38.34 -11.93
C GLU A 6 23.41 -38.92 -10.55
N HIS A 7 23.96 -38.08 -9.65
CA HIS A 7 24.21 -38.43 -8.25
C HIS A 7 23.99 -37.19 -7.36
N LEU A 8 23.51 -37.43 -6.13
CA LEU A 8 23.41 -36.36 -5.14
C LEU A 8 24.80 -36.00 -4.62
N PRO A 9 25.22 -34.73 -4.62
CA PRO A 9 26.50 -34.33 -4.05
C PRO A 9 26.50 -34.59 -2.53
N LEU A 10 27.53 -35.28 -2.07
CA LEU A 10 27.71 -35.61 -0.66
C LEU A 10 28.95 -34.92 -0.10
N THR A 11 28.87 -34.47 1.14
CA THR A 11 30.02 -33.99 1.92
C THR A 11 30.99 -35.15 2.20
N PRO A 12 32.27 -34.90 2.59
CA PRO A 12 33.21 -35.93 2.96
C PRO A 12 32.72 -36.93 4.05
N ASN A 13 31.71 -36.51 4.82
CA ASN A 13 31.08 -37.32 5.87
C ASN A 13 29.83 -38.04 5.40
N GLY A 14 29.57 -38.14 4.10
CA GLY A 14 28.42 -38.86 3.51
C GLY A 14 27.06 -38.19 3.66
N LYS A 15 27.00 -36.91 4.10
CA LYS A 15 25.76 -36.13 4.18
C LYS A 15 25.55 -35.33 2.88
N LEU A 16 24.29 -35.05 2.54
CA LEU A 16 23.93 -34.26 1.38
C LEU A 16 24.60 -32.87 1.42
N ASP A 17 25.42 -32.58 0.43
CA ASP A 17 26.03 -31.24 0.25
C ASP A 17 25.05 -30.31 -0.47
N ARG A 18 24.28 -29.55 0.31
CA ARG A 18 23.33 -28.57 -0.21
C ARG A 18 23.97 -27.41 -0.95
N LYS A 19 25.25 -27.11 -0.68
CA LYS A 19 25.99 -26.04 -1.36
C LYS A 19 26.54 -26.49 -2.71
N GLY A 20 26.79 -27.78 -2.86
CA GLY A 20 27.21 -28.40 -4.13
C GLY A 20 26.07 -28.73 -5.08
N LEU A 21 24.81 -28.45 -4.73
CA LEU A 21 23.68 -28.59 -5.64
C LEU A 21 23.76 -27.55 -6.76
N PRO A 22 23.64 -27.95 -8.05
CA PRO A 22 23.69 -26.98 -9.15
C PRO A 22 22.49 -26.04 -9.09
N VAL A 23 22.74 -24.79 -9.45
CA VAL A 23 21.66 -23.80 -9.64
C VAL A 23 20.79 -24.29 -10.79
N PRO A 24 19.44 -24.23 -10.68
CA PRO A 24 18.55 -24.60 -11.78
C PRO A 24 18.88 -23.76 -13.04
N GLU A 25 19.29 -24.43 -14.10
CA GLU A 25 19.47 -23.78 -15.41
C GLU A 25 18.11 -23.52 -16.07
N GLY A 26 18.04 -22.62 -17.05
CA GLY A 26 16.81 -22.18 -17.70
C GLY A 26 15.90 -23.32 -18.23
N GLN A 27 16.45 -24.51 -18.51
CA GLN A 27 15.68 -25.70 -18.90
C GLN A 27 14.97 -26.42 -17.74
N ALA A 28 15.26 -26.08 -16.49
CA ALA A 28 14.66 -26.70 -15.30
C ALA A 28 13.27 -26.14 -14.96
N TYR A 29 12.84 -25.11 -15.65
CA TYR A 29 11.49 -24.55 -15.53
C TYR A 29 10.57 -25.21 -16.54
N ALA A 30 9.30 -25.47 -16.17
CA ALA A 30 8.31 -26.09 -17.04
C ALA A 30 8.12 -25.20 -18.29
N SER A 31 8.85 -25.47 -19.35
CA SER A 31 8.71 -24.77 -20.62
C SER A 31 7.68 -25.51 -21.48
N THR A 32 6.66 -24.82 -21.92
CA THR A 32 5.96 -25.11 -23.18
C THR A 32 7.02 -25.24 -24.29
N ALA A 33 6.82 -26.10 -25.28
CA ALA A 33 7.77 -26.22 -26.39
C ALA A 33 8.13 -24.81 -26.90
N TYR A 34 9.41 -24.49 -26.90
CA TYR A 34 9.86 -23.15 -27.28
C TYR A 34 9.42 -22.82 -28.69
N GLU A 35 8.67 -21.77 -28.85
CA GLU A 35 8.34 -21.14 -30.12
C GLU A 35 8.87 -19.69 -30.09
N ALA A 36 9.60 -19.31 -31.12
CA ALA A 36 10.23 -17.99 -31.20
C ALA A 36 9.18 -16.88 -31.30
N PRO A 37 9.43 -15.69 -30.70
CA PRO A 37 8.57 -14.52 -30.84
C PRO A 37 8.34 -14.13 -32.28
N GLN A 38 7.10 -13.83 -32.66
CA GLN A 38 6.68 -13.49 -34.01
C GLN A 38 6.37 -11.99 -34.14
N GLY A 39 6.86 -11.41 -35.23
CA GLY A 39 6.64 -9.98 -35.48
C GLY A 39 7.41 -9.04 -34.54
N GLU A 40 7.40 -7.76 -34.86
CA GLU A 40 8.19 -6.74 -34.15
C GLU A 40 7.76 -6.57 -32.69
N VAL A 41 6.46 -6.66 -32.39
CA VAL A 41 5.91 -6.45 -31.02
C VAL A 41 6.37 -7.56 -30.10
N GLU A 42 6.19 -8.84 -30.48
CA GLU A 42 6.61 -9.96 -29.64
C GLU A 42 8.13 -9.98 -29.44
N GLN A 43 8.93 -9.65 -30.50
CA GLN A 43 10.38 -9.59 -30.40
C GLN A 43 10.84 -8.48 -29.44
N THR A 44 10.24 -7.30 -29.54
CA THR A 44 10.52 -6.18 -28.60
C THR A 44 10.18 -6.56 -27.17
N LEU A 45 8.99 -7.13 -26.94
CA LEU A 45 8.56 -7.57 -25.62
C LEU A 45 9.45 -8.68 -25.05
N ALA A 46 9.85 -9.64 -25.88
CA ALA A 46 10.74 -10.73 -25.47
C ALA A 46 12.09 -10.19 -24.99
N ALA A 47 12.67 -9.23 -25.69
CA ALA A 47 13.93 -8.59 -25.28
C ALA A 47 13.77 -7.83 -23.95
N ILE A 48 12.66 -7.14 -23.77
CA ILE A 48 12.34 -6.45 -22.51
C ILE A 48 12.17 -7.47 -21.37
N TRP A 49 11.43 -8.57 -21.58
CA TRP A 49 11.23 -9.60 -20.57
C TRP A 49 12.53 -10.30 -20.18
N GLN A 50 13.39 -10.63 -21.16
CA GLN A 50 14.71 -11.21 -20.91
C GLN A 50 15.53 -10.34 -19.95
N THR A 51 15.60 -9.04 -20.25
CA THR A 51 16.35 -8.08 -19.45
C THR A 51 15.72 -7.91 -18.05
N LEU A 52 14.40 -7.79 -18.00
CA LEU A 52 13.66 -7.52 -16.76
C LEU A 52 13.63 -8.72 -15.80
N LEU A 53 13.50 -9.94 -16.34
CA LEU A 53 13.38 -11.18 -15.58
C LEU A 53 14.72 -11.91 -15.41
N GLY A 54 15.78 -11.46 -16.12
CA GLY A 54 17.10 -12.11 -16.05
C GLY A 54 17.11 -13.52 -16.65
N VAL A 55 16.30 -13.77 -17.69
CA VAL A 55 16.22 -15.08 -18.38
C VAL A 55 16.92 -15.02 -19.74
N GLU A 56 17.54 -16.12 -20.15
CA GLU A 56 18.31 -16.16 -21.41
C GLU A 56 17.44 -16.00 -22.65
N ARG A 57 16.23 -16.56 -22.63
CA ARG A 57 15.28 -16.47 -23.76
C ARG A 57 13.84 -16.52 -23.29
N VAL A 58 12.96 -15.91 -24.08
CA VAL A 58 11.52 -15.90 -23.87
C VAL A 58 10.84 -16.39 -25.13
N GLY A 59 10.00 -17.42 -25.03
CA GLY A 59 9.15 -17.94 -26.10
C GLY A 59 7.80 -17.26 -26.11
N ARG A 60 7.08 -17.32 -27.23
CA ARG A 60 5.78 -16.66 -27.38
C ARG A 60 4.66 -17.21 -26.47
N HIS A 61 4.81 -18.44 -25.97
CA HIS A 61 3.85 -19.08 -25.05
C HIS A 61 4.31 -19.03 -23.60
N ASP A 62 5.46 -18.43 -23.33
CA ASP A 62 5.95 -18.26 -21.97
C ASP A 62 5.11 -17.23 -21.22
N ASP A 63 4.79 -17.57 -19.96
CA ASP A 63 3.98 -16.77 -19.05
C ASP A 63 4.90 -15.91 -18.18
N PHE A 64 4.65 -14.61 -18.16
CA PHE A 64 5.44 -13.61 -17.43
C PHE A 64 5.61 -13.97 -15.95
N PHE A 65 4.53 -14.39 -15.30
CA PHE A 65 4.55 -14.73 -13.87
C PHE A 65 5.20 -16.10 -13.62
N ALA A 66 5.04 -17.04 -14.56
CA ALA A 66 5.72 -18.34 -14.49
C ALA A 66 7.23 -18.22 -14.64
N LEU A 67 7.72 -17.25 -15.45
CA LEU A 67 9.13 -16.91 -15.58
C LEU A 67 9.71 -16.15 -14.37
N GLY A 68 8.89 -15.86 -13.36
CA GLY A 68 9.32 -15.20 -12.12
C GLY A 68 8.92 -13.73 -12.04
N GLY A 69 8.17 -13.23 -13.00
CA GLY A 69 7.62 -11.87 -12.99
C GLY A 69 6.63 -11.67 -11.82
N HIS A 70 6.57 -10.46 -11.32
CA HIS A 70 5.67 -10.05 -10.24
C HIS A 70 5.13 -8.63 -10.49
N SER A 71 4.15 -8.19 -9.68
CA SER A 71 3.40 -6.95 -9.92
C SER A 71 4.30 -5.71 -10.06
N LEU A 72 5.37 -5.57 -9.27
CA LEU A 72 6.31 -4.45 -9.40
C LEU A 72 7.10 -4.51 -10.72
N GLN A 73 7.50 -5.71 -11.16
CA GLN A 73 8.13 -5.90 -12.46
C GLN A 73 7.11 -5.67 -13.60
N ALA A 74 5.82 -5.97 -13.39
CA ALA A 74 4.78 -5.63 -14.36
C ALA A 74 4.66 -4.11 -14.56
N VAL A 75 4.71 -3.32 -13.48
CA VAL A 75 4.75 -1.84 -13.57
C VAL A 75 6.00 -1.37 -14.31
N ARG A 76 7.17 -1.94 -14.00
CA ARG A 76 8.42 -1.62 -14.69
C ARG A 76 8.38 -2.04 -16.16
N LEU A 77 7.73 -3.15 -16.49
CA LEU A 77 7.50 -3.59 -17.87
C LEU A 77 6.71 -2.52 -18.64
N MET A 78 5.62 -1.97 -18.05
CA MET A 78 4.85 -0.89 -18.70
C MET A 78 5.74 0.32 -19.03
N SER A 79 6.61 0.70 -18.11
CA SER A 79 7.57 1.80 -18.34
C SER A 79 8.55 1.49 -19.49
N LEU A 80 9.07 0.27 -19.58
CA LEU A 80 9.97 -0.15 -20.66
C LEU A 80 9.26 -0.23 -22.02
N ILE A 81 8.00 -0.67 -22.03
CA ILE A 81 7.15 -0.68 -23.23
C ILE A 81 6.93 0.75 -23.74
N GLU A 82 6.66 1.71 -22.84
CA GLU A 82 6.50 3.12 -23.20
C GLU A 82 7.82 3.73 -23.74
N GLN A 83 8.97 3.34 -23.17
CA GLN A 83 10.28 3.73 -23.71
C GLN A 83 10.51 3.20 -25.13
N ALA A 84 9.95 2.02 -25.44
CA ALA A 84 9.97 1.46 -26.79
C ALA A 84 8.94 2.10 -27.75
N GLY A 85 8.27 3.20 -27.34
CA GLY A 85 7.27 3.90 -28.15
C GLY A 85 5.95 3.16 -28.28
N ARG A 86 5.65 2.26 -27.34
CA ARG A 86 4.43 1.45 -27.32
C ARG A 86 3.66 1.67 -26.01
N ARG A 87 2.40 1.26 -25.98
CA ARG A 87 1.53 1.36 -24.80
C ARG A 87 0.82 0.04 -24.56
N ALA A 88 0.71 -0.34 -23.29
CA ALA A 88 -0.09 -1.48 -22.85
C ALA A 88 -0.76 -1.15 -21.53
N ASP A 89 -1.85 -1.85 -21.23
CA ASP A 89 -2.49 -1.81 -19.91
C ASP A 89 -1.93 -2.96 -19.06
N VAL A 90 -1.58 -2.67 -17.83
CA VAL A 90 -1.07 -3.68 -16.89
C VAL A 90 -2.11 -4.77 -16.62
N SER A 91 -3.40 -4.45 -16.63
CA SER A 91 -4.49 -5.43 -16.49
C SER A 91 -4.45 -6.49 -17.57
N SER A 92 -4.09 -6.12 -18.81
CA SER A 92 -3.94 -7.04 -19.95
C SER A 92 -2.86 -8.08 -19.68
N LEU A 93 -1.75 -7.73 -19.03
CA LEU A 93 -0.70 -8.68 -18.66
C LEU A 93 -1.20 -9.70 -17.61
N PHE A 94 -2.02 -9.26 -16.66
CA PHE A 94 -2.59 -10.16 -15.66
C PHE A 94 -3.64 -11.10 -16.24
N LEU A 95 -4.42 -10.62 -17.21
CA LEU A 95 -5.47 -11.41 -17.87
C LEU A 95 -4.90 -12.36 -18.94
N GLN A 96 -3.85 -11.94 -19.65
CA GLN A 96 -3.20 -12.69 -20.72
C GLN A 96 -1.68 -12.70 -20.52
N PRO A 97 -1.16 -13.46 -19.57
CA PRO A 97 0.23 -13.36 -19.12
C PRO A 97 1.23 -13.99 -20.08
N THR A 98 0.81 -14.61 -21.19
CA THR A 98 1.73 -15.14 -22.20
C THR A 98 2.23 -14.02 -23.11
N LEU A 99 3.47 -14.16 -23.62
CA LEU A 99 4.06 -13.14 -24.51
C LEU A 99 3.15 -12.84 -25.71
N ALA A 100 2.66 -13.87 -26.41
CA ALA A 100 1.76 -13.72 -27.55
C ALA A 100 0.40 -13.12 -27.17
N GLY A 101 -0.19 -13.58 -26.05
CA GLY A 101 -1.48 -13.04 -25.57
C GLY A 101 -1.36 -11.57 -25.20
N PHE A 102 -0.34 -11.21 -24.43
CA PHE A 102 -0.10 -9.85 -24.02
C PHE A 102 0.26 -8.93 -25.20
N SER A 103 1.06 -9.40 -26.14
CA SER A 103 1.46 -8.62 -27.33
C SER A 103 0.28 -8.12 -28.16
N ALA A 104 -0.83 -8.88 -28.19
CA ALA A 104 -2.05 -8.50 -28.90
C ALA A 104 -2.73 -7.25 -28.31
N SER A 105 -2.47 -6.92 -27.05
CA SER A 105 -3.00 -5.73 -26.36
C SER A 105 -2.08 -4.50 -26.47
N VAL A 106 -0.86 -4.66 -27.00
CA VAL A 106 0.14 -3.60 -27.10
C VAL A 106 -0.13 -2.74 -28.33
N THR A 107 -0.29 -1.44 -28.12
CA THR A 107 -0.53 -0.45 -29.17
C THR A 107 0.67 0.49 -29.32
N VAL A 108 0.70 1.28 -30.37
CA VAL A 108 1.65 2.40 -30.49
C VAL A 108 1.30 3.44 -29.42
N ALA A 109 2.30 3.94 -28.73
CA ALA A 109 2.07 5.03 -27.79
C ALA A 109 1.71 6.29 -28.60
N ASP A 110 0.46 6.74 -28.49
CA ASP A 110 0.20 8.13 -28.78
C ASP A 110 0.99 8.94 -27.74
N ALA A 111 1.83 9.85 -28.20
CA ALA A 111 2.45 10.84 -27.33
C ALA A 111 1.31 11.71 -26.76
N ALA A 112 0.68 11.24 -25.68
CA ALA A 112 -0.24 12.08 -24.94
C ALA A 112 0.60 13.24 -24.40
N ASP A 113 0.58 14.37 -25.09
CA ASP A 113 1.20 15.60 -24.64
C ASP A 113 0.54 16.00 -23.32
N LEU A 114 1.22 15.65 -22.24
CA LEU A 114 0.82 16.17 -20.94
C LEU A 114 0.94 17.70 -20.98
N PRO A 115 -0.10 18.43 -20.58
CA PRO A 115 -0.05 19.88 -20.62
C PRO A 115 1.18 20.41 -19.87
N ALA A 116 2.05 21.13 -20.53
CA ALA A 116 3.25 21.68 -19.94
C ALA A 116 2.92 22.71 -18.85
N ASN A 117 3.74 22.80 -17.83
CA ASN A 117 3.69 23.93 -16.89
C ASN A 117 4.07 25.22 -17.65
N ARG A 118 3.26 26.27 -17.48
CA ARG A 118 3.41 27.56 -18.16
C ARG A 118 3.79 28.70 -17.22
N ILE A 119 4.01 28.43 -15.93
CA ILE A 119 4.43 29.44 -14.95
C ILE A 119 5.96 29.53 -14.99
N GLU A 120 6.47 30.54 -15.64
CA GLU A 120 7.90 30.80 -15.76
C GLU A 120 8.53 31.24 -14.42
N PRO A 121 9.83 30.95 -14.18
CA PRO A 121 10.55 31.54 -13.05
C PRO A 121 10.53 33.05 -13.08
N GLY A 122 10.24 33.69 -11.92
CA GLY A 122 10.13 35.14 -11.80
C GLY A 122 8.78 35.71 -12.23
N CYS A 123 7.79 34.90 -12.55
CA CYS A 123 6.43 35.34 -12.85
C CYS A 123 5.84 36.09 -11.63
N THR A 124 5.45 37.33 -11.81
CA THR A 124 4.86 38.20 -10.75
C THR A 124 3.34 38.17 -10.75
N ARG A 125 2.70 37.66 -11.80
CA ARG A 125 1.25 37.51 -11.94
C ARG A 125 0.90 36.27 -12.70
N ILE A 126 0.20 35.33 -12.05
CA ILE A 126 -0.31 34.10 -12.65
C ILE A 126 -1.70 34.37 -13.24
N THR A 127 -1.97 33.86 -14.43
CA THR A 127 -3.27 33.98 -15.10
C THR A 127 -3.89 32.61 -15.36
N PRO A 128 -5.24 32.52 -15.53
CA PRO A 128 -5.91 31.26 -15.84
C PRO A 128 -5.32 30.49 -17.03
N ALA A 129 -4.84 31.21 -18.07
CA ALA A 129 -4.21 30.61 -19.25
C ALA A 129 -2.90 29.87 -18.97
N MET A 130 -2.26 30.15 -17.82
CA MET A 130 -1.03 29.47 -17.37
C MET A 130 -1.31 28.17 -16.63
N LEU A 131 -2.57 27.87 -16.30
CA LEU A 131 -2.99 26.76 -15.47
C LEU A 131 -3.78 25.71 -16.29
N PRO A 132 -3.14 24.93 -17.16
CA PRO A 132 -3.84 24.02 -18.07
C PRO A 132 -4.50 22.82 -17.36
N LEU A 133 -4.18 22.57 -16.09
CA LEU A 133 -4.77 21.49 -15.27
C LEU A 133 -5.86 21.97 -14.32
N ALA A 134 -6.04 23.29 -14.14
CA ALA A 134 -6.99 23.87 -13.22
C ALA A 134 -7.89 24.90 -13.92
N SER A 135 -9.16 24.96 -13.51
CA SER A 135 -10.09 25.98 -13.97
C SER A 135 -10.36 26.96 -12.83
N LEU A 136 -9.55 28.02 -12.75
CA LEU A 136 -9.63 29.03 -11.69
C LEU A 136 -9.90 30.41 -12.27
N SER A 137 -10.71 31.21 -11.57
CA SER A 137 -10.87 32.65 -11.86
C SER A 137 -9.59 33.41 -11.46
N GLN A 138 -9.38 34.62 -12.01
CA GLN A 138 -8.24 35.45 -11.62
C GLN A 138 -8.28 35.79 -10.14
N GLU A 139 -9.47 36.04 -9.58
CA GLU A 139 -9.64 36.37 -8.15
C GLU A 139 -9.25 35.17 -7.26
N ALA A 140 -9.57 33.94 -7.67
CA ALA A 140 -9.16 32.73 -6.96
C ALA A 140 -7.62 32.58 -6.99
N ILE A 141 -6.99 32.81 -8.14
CA ILE A 141 -5.53 32.79 -8.29
C ILE A 141 -4.87 33.84 -7.42
N ASP A 142 -5.41 35.06 -7.41
CA ASP A 142 -4.85 36.18 -6.62
C ASP A 142 -4.99 35.91 -5.11
N ARG A 143 -6.09 35.24 -4.65
CA ARG A 143 -6.23 34.77 -3.27
C ARG A 143 -5.21 33.67 -2.94
N ILE A 144 -5.03 32.69 -3.81
CA ILE A 144 -4.00 31.64 -3.61
C ILE A 144 -2.62 32.29 -3.48
N ALA A 145 -2.27 33.21 -4.38
CA ALA A 145 -0.98 33.90 -4.35
C ALA A 145 -0.75 34.71 -3.06
N ALA A 146 -1.81 35.27 -2.49
CA ALA A 146 -1.72 36.01 -1.23
C ALA A 146 -1.40 35.13 0.00
N HIS A 147 -1.70 33.81 -0.06
CA HIS A 147 -1.37 32.83 1.01
C HIS A 147 0.08 32.34 0.93
N VAL A 148 0.73 32.45 -0.22
CA VAL A 148 2.08 31.95 -0.44
C VAL A 148 3.13 32.97 -0.03
N PRO A 149 4.09 32.64 0.85
CA PRO A 149 5.20 33.54 1.17
C PRO A 149 5.98 33.90 -0.10
N GLY A 150 6.10 35.19 -0.39
CA GLY A 150 6.69 35.70 -1.64
C GLY A 150 5.71 35.83 -2.82
N GLY A 151 4.43 35.48 -2.60
CA GLY A 151 3.37 35.69 -3.59
C GLY A 151 3.53 34.85 -4.85
N ALA A 152 3.04 35.34 -5.97
CA ALA A 152 3.09 34.65 -7.26
C ALA A 152 4.52 34.27 -7.70
N ALA A 153 5.53 35.05 -7.31
CA ALA A 153 6.92 34.77 -7.65
C ALA A 153 7.46 33.48 -7.02
N ASN A 154 6.90 33.06 -5.87
CA ASN A 154 7.25 31.79 -5.22
C ASN A 154 6.35 30.61 -5.63
N ILE A 155 5.39 30.81 -6.51
CA ILE A 155 4.56 29.71 -7.04
C ILE A 155 5.22 29.12 -8.28
N GLU A 156 5.39 27.80 -8.29
CA GLU A 156 5.89 27.05 -9.44
C GLU A 156 4.76 26.47 -10.28
N ASP A 157 3.69 25.94 -9.62
CA ASP A 157 2.57 25.31 -10.30
C ASP A 157 1.30 25.34 -9.41
N ILE A 158 0.13 25.24 -10.04
CA ILE A 158 -1.16 25.07 -9.36
C ILE A 158 -1.97 24.02 -10.13
N TYR A 159 -2.40 22.96 -9.45
CA TYR A 159 -3.22 21.91 -10.03
C TYR A 159 -4.07 21.21 -8.97
N PRO A 160 -5.17 20.52 -9.34
CA PRO A 160 -6.06 19.86 -8.38
C PRO A 160 -5.40 18.69 -7.65
N LEU A 161 -6.10 18.18 -6.64
CA LEU A 161 -5.70 16.98 -5.91
C LEU A 161 -5.85 15.72 -6.77
N ALA A 162 -5.09 14.69 -6.42
CA ALA A 162 -5.34 13.32 -6.87
C ALA A 162 -6.50 12.69 -6.06
N PRO A 163 -7.18 11.65 -6.56
CA PRO A 163 -8.39 11.12 -5.94
C PRO A 163 -8.25 10.72 -4.46
N LEU A 164 -7.15 10.06 -4.08
CA LEU A 164 -6.95 9.71 -2.67
C LEU A 164 -6.62 10.94 -1.82
N GLN A 165 -5.92 11.94 -2.37
CA GLN A 165 -5.63 13.18 -1.66
C GLN A 165 -6.92 13.94 -1.29
N GLU A 166 -7.97 13.89 -2.12
CA GLU A 166 -9.28 14.47 -1.80
C GLU A 166 -9.90 13.79 -0.56
N GLY A 167 -9.82 12.45 -0.50
CA GLY A 167 -10.28 11.67 0.65
C GLY A 167 -9.48 11.98 1.92
N ILE A 168 -8.16 12.11 1.81
CA ILE A 168 -7.27 12.49 2.92
C ILE A 168 -7.62 13.90 3.43
N LEU A 169 -7.81 14.86 2.51
CA LEU A 169 -8.23 16.22 2.88
C LEU A 169 -9.58 16.22 3.62
N TYR A 170 -10.55 15.43 3.14
CA TYR A 170 -11.84 15.30 3.82
C TYR A 170 -11.66 14.84 5.29
N HIS A 171 -10.86 13.81 5.52
CA HIS A 171 -10.60 13.32 6.87
C HIS A 171 -9.85 14.35 7.74
N HIS A 172 -8.88 15.06 7.16
CA HIS A 172 -8.20 16.17 7.84
C HIS A 172 -9.18 17.26 8.31
N LEU A 173 -10.13 17.66 7.43
CA LEU A 173 -11.12 18.69 7.74
C LEU A 173 -12.15 18.25 8.78
N VAL A 174 -12.47 16.96 8.86
CA VAL A 174 -13.43 16.41 9.83
C VAL A 174 -12.76 16.08 11.17
N ALA A 175 -11.45 15.85 11.18
CA ALA A 175 -10.69 15.54 12.40
C ALA A 175 -10.71 16.73 13.37
N LYS A 176 -11.10 16.47 14.64
CA LYS A 176 -11.25 17.54 15.65
C LYS A 176 -9.98 17.80 16.46
N GLN A 177 -9.20 16.77 16.74
CA GLN A 177 -8.02 16.87 17.59
C GLN A 177 -6.76 16.38 16.90
N ARG A 178 -6.81 15.24 16.21
CA ARG A 178 -5.65 14.62 15.59
C ARG A 178 -5.93 14.18 14.17
N ASP A 179 -5.05 14.54 13.27
CA ASP A 179 -5.10 14.12 11.87
C ASP A 179 -4.63 12.65 11.75
N PRO A 180 -5.48 11.73 11.23
CA PRO A 180 -5.11 10.32 11.09
C PRO A 180 -4.01 10.08 10.02
N TYR A 181 -3.76 11.05 9.16
CA TYR A 181 -2.75 10.98 8.11
C TYR A 181 -1.44 11.71 8.44
N LEU A 182 -1.29 12.13 9.69
CA LEU A 182 -0.03 12.68 10.18
C LEU A 182 0.86 11.51 10.63
N LEU A 183 2.00 11.36 9.97
CA LEU A 183 2.98 10.33 10.21
C LEU A 183 4.16 10.88 11.01
N SER A 184 4.79 10.02 11.80
CA SER A 184 6.03 10.38 12.48
C SER A 184 7.06 9.25 12.45
N VAL A 185 8.32 9.65 12.30
CA VAL A 185 9.48 8.74 12.45
C VAL A 185 10.42 9.33 13.47
N LEU A 186 10.80 8.53 14.44
CA LEU A 186 11.69 8.90 15.53
C LEU A 186 13.09 8.35 15.28
N PHE A 187 14.08 9.23 15.35
CA PHE A 187 15.50 8.93 15.11
C PHE A 187 16.34 9.21 16.34
N SER A 188 17.39 8.40 16.52
CA SER A 188 18.52 8.68 17.40
C SER A 188 19.73 9.08 16.57
N LEU A 189 20.40 10.17 16.92
CA LEU A 189 21.59 10.67 16.23
C LEU A 189 22.73 10.84 17.24
N ASP A 190 23.92 10.37 16.90
CA ASP A 190 25.09 10.31 17.78
C ASP A 190 25.68 11.68 18.13
N SER A 191 25.36 12.72 17.35
CA SER A 191 25.93 14.06 17.52
C SER A 191 25.08 15.16 16.90
N HIS A 192 25.27 16.40 17.38
CA HIS A 192 24.64 17.59 16.77
C HIS A 192 25.06 17.79 15.30
N ALA A 193 26.32 17.49 14.97
CA ALA A 193 26.78 17.58 13.58
C ALA A 193 26.03 16.59 12.67
N ARG A 194 25.69 15.40 13.17
CA ARG A 194 24.87 14.43 12.45
C ARG A 194 23.43 14.91 12.28
N LEU A 195 22.87 15.56 13.31
CA LEU A 195 21.54 16.19 13.22
C LEU A 195 21.50 17.28 12.15
N GLU A 196 22.53 18.12 12.07
CA GLU A 196 22.62 19.17 11.05
C GLU A 196 22.74 18.58 9.64
N ALA A 197 23.56 17.54 9.45
CA ALA A 197 23.68 16.82 8.18
C ALA A 197 22.35 16.17 7.77
N PHE A 198 21.65 15.56 8.73
CA PHE A 198 20.31 14.99 8.55
C PHE A 198 19.30 16.05 8.08
N ALA A 199 19.23 17.19 8.77
CA ALA A 199 18.34 18.28 8.42
C ALA A 199 18.65 18.88 7.03
N GLN A 200 19.94 19.01 6.69
CA GLN A 200 20.36 19.51 5.38
C GLN A 200 20.01 18.54 4.25
N ALA A 201 20.14 17.22 4.47
CA ALA A 201 19.72 16.21 3.50
C ALA A 201 18.21 16.24 3.26
N LEU A 202 17.39 16.41 4.33
CA LEU A 202 15.94 16.61 4.20
C LEU A 202 15.61 17.86 3.42
N GLN A 203 16.27 19.00 3.70
CA GLN A 203 16.08 20.25 2.95
C GLN A 203 16.41 20.08 1.47
N SER A 204 17.43 19.29 1.15
CA SER A 204 17.82 18.99 -0.23
C SER A 204 16.75 18.16 -0.96
N LEU A 205 16.13 17.18 -0.29
CA LEU A 205 14.99 16.44 -0.82
C LEU A 205 13.78 17.34 -1.08
N ILE A 206 13.46 18.25 -0.15
CA ILE A 206 12.38 19.24 -0.30
C ILE A 206 12.62 20.11 -1.53
N ALA A 207 13.83 20.63 -1.70
CA ALA A 207 14.19 21.44 -2.85
C ALA A 207 14.10 20.68 -4.18
N ARG A 208 14.42 19.36 -4.15
CA ARG A 208 14.44 18.51 -5.33
C ARG A 208 13.06 18.10 -5.82
N HIS A 209 12.14 17.71 -4.93
CA HIS A 209 10.84 17.16 -5.26
C HIS A 209 9.72 18.19 -5.12
N THR A 210 9.02 18.46 -6.22
CA THR A 210 7.91 19.45 -6.24
C THR A 210 6.83 19.13 -5.22
N ILE A 211 6.47 17.85 -5.04
CA ILE A 211 5.43 17.44 -4.11
C ILE A 211 5.80 17.74 -2.65
N LEU A 212 7.09 17.66 -2.27
CA LEU A 212 7.52 17.95 -0.90
C LEU A 212 7.48 19.44 -0.54
N ARG A 213 7.33 20.33 -1.52
CA ARG A 213 7.15 21.79 -1.33
C ARG A 213 5.79 22.26 -1.83
N THR A 214 4.78 21.38 -1.67
CA THR A 214 3.40 21.63 -2.06
C THR A 214 2.54 21.90 -0.84
N ALA A 215 1.73 22.94 -0.89
CA ALA A 215 0.66 23.24 0.03
C ALA A 215 -0.70 22.91 -0.61
N VAL A 216 -1.75 22.79 0.21
CA VAL A 216 -3.12 22.51 -0.26
C VAL A 216 -4.03 23.66 0.13
N ILE A 217 -4.71 24.25 -0.83
CA ILE A 217 -5.65 25.37 -0.62
C ILE A 217 -7.04 24.93 -1.07
N TRP A 218 -8.04 25.13 -0.23
CA TRP A 218 -9.44 24.76 -0.50
C TRP A 218 -10.44 25.89 -0.21
N ASP A 219 -10.07 26.87 0.61
CA ASP A 219 -10.98 27.92 1.06
C ASP A 219 -11.46 28.78 -0.10
N GLY A 220 -12.78 28.80 -0.34
CA GLY A 220 -13.41 29.60 -1.39
C GLY A 220 -13.09 29.17 -2.83
N LEU A 221 -12.72 27.90 -3.01
CA LEU A 221 -12.48 27.27 -4.31
C LEU A 221 -13.55 26.20 -4.58
N ASP A 222 -13.92 26.00 -5.84
CA ASP A 222 -14.87 24.97 -6.27
C ASP A 222 -14.27 23.55 -6.08
N GLU A 223 -12.95 23.40 -6.27
CA GLU A 223 -12.17 22.19 -5.97
C GLU A 223 -10.87 22.55 -5.27
N PRO A 224 -10.38 21.71 -4.34
CA PRO A 224 -9.11 21.93 -3.66
C PRO A 224 -7.92 21.88 -4.62
N MET A 225 -6.93 22.74 -4.40
CA MET A 225 -5.74 22.88 -5.24
C MET A 225 -4.46 22.56 -4.49
N GLN A 226 -3.56 21.89 -5.16
CA GLN A 226 -2.15 21.80 -4.82
C GLN A 226 -1.42 23.02 -5.35
N VAL A 227 -0.68 23.70 -4.48
CA VAL A 227 0.11 24.89 -4.81
C VAL A 227 1.57 24.58 -4.55
N VAL A 228 2.33 24.42 -5.62
CA VAL A 228 3.76 24.09 -5.55
C VAL A 228 4.56 25.36 -5.35
N TRP A 229 5.32 25.45 -4.28
CA TRP A 229 6.21 26.58 -4.02
C TRP A 229 7.58 26.34 -4.68
N ARG A 230 8.23 27.41 -5.12
CA ARG A 230 9.60 27.32 -5.62
C ARG A 230 10.60 27.09 -4.50
N GLN A 231 10.33 27.72 -3.35
CA GLN A 231 11.16 27.62 -2.14
C GLN A 231 10.27 27.33 -0.94
N ALA A 232 10.61 26.27 -0.21
CA ALA A 232 9.99 25.91 1.05
C ALA A 232 11.10 25.47 2.03
N ALA A 233 11.17 26.09 3.18
CA ALA A 233 12.16 25.78 4.20
C ALA A 233 11.63 24.74 5.18
N LEU A 234 12.44 23.71 5.50
CA LEU A 234 12.12 22.76 6.54
C LEU A 234 11.98 23.47 7.89
N GLU A 235 10.81 23.37 8.49
CA GLU A 235 10.56 23.90 9.82
C GLU A 235 11.28 23.02 10.86
N ARG A 236 12.09 23.65 11.72
CA ARG A 236 12.94 22.97 12.70
C ARG A 236 12.63 23.52 14.09
N HIS A 237 12.25 22.64 15.02
CA HIS A 237 11.90 22.98 16.39
C HIS A 237 12.77 22.23 17.38
N GLN A 238 13.61 22.95 18.11
CA GLN A 238 14.28 22.38 19.27
C GLN A 238 13.33 22.44 20.48
N VAL A 239 13.16 21.33 21.15
CA VAL A 239 12.37 21.22 22.37
C VAL A 239 13.31 20.95 23.53
N LEU A 240 13.15 21.71 24.60
CA LEU A 240 13.85 21.42 25.85
C LEU A 240 13.02 20.39 26.65
N LEU A 241 13.64 19.27 26.91
CA LEU A 241 13.05 18.15 27.69
C LEU A 241 13.97 17.85 28.87
N ASP A 242 13.37 17.46 30.00
CA ASP A 242 14.11 17.08 31.19
C ASP A 242 14.24 15.55 31.25
N ASP A 243 15.46 15.06 31.38
CA ASP A 243 15.72 13.63 31.56
C ASP A 243 15.09 13.07 32.85
N ALA A 244 14.82 13.95 33.86
CA ALA A 244 14.15 13.57 35.09
C ALA A 244 12.68 13.18 34.87
N ASP A 245 12.04 13.66 33.79
CA ASP A 245 10.65 13.33 33.41
C ASP A 245 10.54 12.03 32.61
N GLY A 246 11.68 11.33 32.39
CA GLY A 246 11.74 10.05 31.69
C GLY A 246 12.50 10.11 30.36
N ASP A 247 12.40 9.04 29.58
CA ASP A 247 13.13 8.91 28.32
C ASP A 247 12.70 9.98 27.30
N VAL A 248 13.67 10.72 26.75
CA VAL A 248 13.46 11.84 25.82
C VAL A 248 12.68 11.41 24.57
N ALA A 249 12.94 10.21 24.04
CA ALA A 249 12.21 9.67 22.91
C ALA A 249 10.72 9.45 23.23
N THR A 250 10.45 8.94 24.43
CA THR A 250 9.08 8.74 24.93
C THR A 250 8.37 10.08 25.14
N GLN A 251 9.04 11.08 25.70
CA GLN A 251 8.46 12.42 25.89
C GLN A 251 8.10 13.09 24.55
N LEU A 252 8.99 12.99 23.53
CA LEU A 252 8.70 13.51 22.18
C LEU A 252 7.48 12.81 21.57
N LYS A 253 7.38 11.49 21.71
CA LYS A 253 6.25 10.72 21.21
C LYS A 253 4.95 11.11 21.91
N GLN A 254 4.95 11.25 23.23
CA GLN A 254 3.77 11.69 23.98
C GLN A 254 3.27 13.08 23.54
N ARG A 255 4.18 14.02 23.29
CA ARG A 255 3.81 15.36 22.78
C ARG A 255 3.19 15.27 21.38
N PHE A 256 3.69 14.40 20.52
CA PHE A 256 3.09 14.14 19.22
C PHE A 256 1.69 13.54 19.37
N ASP A 257 1.54 12.56 20.25
CA ASP A 257 0.27 11.89 20.54
C ASP A 257 -0.79 12.86 21.09
N GLN A 258 -0.37 13.93 21.76
CA GLN A 258 -1.25 15.01 22.24
C GLN A 258 -1.61 16.08 21.19
N GLY A 259 -1.20 15.89 19.92
CA GLY A 259 -1.51 16.82 18.83
C GLY A 259 -0.68 18.12 18.80
N HIS A 260 0.38 18.23 19.59
CA HIS A 260 1.19 19.46 19.67
C HIS A 260 1.95 19.77 18.37
N HIS A 261 1.99 18.86 17.41
CA HIS A 261 2.77 18.97 16.18
C HIS A 261 1.94 18.84 14.90
N ASN A 262 0.64 19.16 14.97
CA ASN A 262 -0.21 19.21 13.79
C ASN A 262 0.38 20.14 12.72
N LEU A 263 0.21 19.76 11.44
CA LEU A 263 0.66 20.52 10.29
C LEU A 263 -0.52 21.31 9.69
N ASP A 264 -0.29 22.58 9.34
CA ASP A 264 -1.23 23.33 8.51
C ASP A 264 -0.99 22.96 7.05
N LEU A 265 -1.94 22.26 6.42
CA LEU A 265 -1.81 21.84 5.02
C LEU A 265 -1.70 23.00 4.03
N ARG A 266 -2.05 24.23 4.45
CA ARG A 266 -1.92 25.45 3.62
C ARG A 266 -0.49 26.00 3.59
N GLN A 267 0.43 25.39 4.34
CA GLN A 267 1.84 25.77 4.41
C GLN A 267 2.73 24.65 3.86
N ALA A 268 3.72 24.99 3.03
CA ALA A 268 4.72 24.05 2.55
C ALA A 268 6.07 24.29 3.24
N PRO A 269 6.83 23.24 3.55
CA PRO A 269 6.58 21.83 3.26
C PRO A 269 5.61 21.19 4.26
N LEU A 270 4.90 20.12 3.84
CA LEU A 270 4.02 19.36 4.73
C LEU A 270 4.85 18.41 5.62
N MET A 271 5.91 18.94 6.21
CA MET A 271 6.79 18.22 7.13
C MET A 271 7.50 19.18 8.10
N ARG A 272 7.87 18.65 9.26
CA ARG A 272 8.55 19.37 10.34
C ARG A 272 9.55 18.47 11.04
N LEU A 273 10.71 18.98 11.44
CA LEU A 273 11.70 18.29 12.26
C LEU A 273 11.66 18.84 13.68
N VAL A 274 11.28 18.01 14.64
CA VAL A 274 11.28 18.33 16.08
C VAL A 274 12.41 17.55 16.73
N PHE A 275 13.26 18.18 17.54
CA PHE A 275 14.42 17.50 18.12
C PHE A 275 14.74 17.98 19.52
N ALA A 276 15.36 17.11 20.30
CA ALA A 276 15.83 17.38 21.65
C ALA A 276 17.18 16.70 21.91
N GLU A 277 17.96 17.29 22.81
CA GLU A 277 19.15 16.64 23.33
C GLU A 277 18.76 15.61 24.40
N ASP A 278 19.31 14.41 24.32
CA ASP A 278 19.27 13.33 25.34
C ASP A 278 20.66 13.26 25.98
N ALA A 279 20.89 14.16 26.94
CA ALA A 279 22.19 14.32 27.59
C ALA A 279 22.59 13.06 28.35
N ALA A 280 21.62 12.36 28.98
CA ALA A 280 21.85 11.12 29.72
C ALA A 280 22.41 10.01 28.82
N LYS A 281 21.94 9.90 27.59
CA LYS A 281 22.38 8.91 26.59
C LYS A 281 23.41 9.48 25.61
N ARG A 282 23.83 10.74 25.78
CA ARG A 282 24.80 11.45 24.93
C ARG A 282 24.47 11.35 23.43
N ARG A 283 23.20 11.63 23.09
CA ARG A 283 22.66 11.60 21.72
C ARG A 283 21.67 12.71 21.51
N TRP A 284 21.28 12.91 20.27
CA TRP A 284 20.14 13.72 19.88
C TRP A 284 18.97 12.82 19.48
N VAL A 285 17.77 13.18 19.86
CA VAL A 285 16.56 12.51 19.40
C VAL A 285 15.82 13.47 18.50
N ALA A 286 15.50 13.02 17.29
CA ALA A 286 14.77 13.83 16.31
C ALA A 286 13.53 13.08 15.85
N MET A 287 12.40 13.78 15.79
CA MET A 287 11.15 13.29 15.24
C MET A 287 10.85 14.04 13.95
N LEU A 288 10.83 13.32 12.84
CA LEU A 288 10.33 13.82 11.56
C LEU A 288 8.83 13.60 11.52
N VAL A 289 8.06 14.68 11.51
CA VAL A 289 6.62 14.69 11.33
C VAL A 289 6.33 15.07 9.89
N PHE A 290 5.50 14.33 9.18
CA PHE A 290 5.11 14.63 7.81
C PHE A 290 3.70 14.12 7.52
N HIS A 291 3.07 14.71 6.50
CA HIS A 291 1.71 14.38 6.14
C HIS A 291 1.67 13.40 4.97
N HIS A 292 0.88 12.34 5.11
CA HIS A 292 0.76 11.27 4.09
C HIS A 292 0.19 11.75 2.74
N MET A 293 -0.17 13.03 2.61
CA MET A 293 -0.63 13.63 1.36
C MET A 293 0.49 13.78 0.32
N VAL A 294 1.76 13.74 0.74
CA VAL A 294 2.91 14.00 -0.15
C VAL A 294 3.74 12.76 -0.47
N ASP A 295 3.39 11.61 0.08
CA ASP A 295 4.16 10.38 -0.08
C ASP A 295 3.29 9.12 -0.14
N ASP A 296 3.88 8.04 -0.60
CA ASP A 296 3.43 6.66 -0.45
C ASP A 296 4.65 5.77 -0.15
N ALA A 297 4.40 4.51 0.16
CA ALA A 297 5.43 3.56 0.52
C ALA A 297 6.56 3.42 -0.54
N THR A 298 6.24 3.52 -1.84
CA THR A 298 7.24 3.52 -2.92
C THR A 298 8.04 4.82 -2.92
N SER A 299 7.37 5.95 -2.69
CA SER A 299 8.00 7.26 -2.54
C SER A 299 8.98 7.29 -1.38
N LEU A 300 8.63 6.71 -0.22
CA LEU A 300 9.53 6.62 0.94
C LEU A 300 10.80 5.83 0.60
N LYS A 301 10.70 4.77 -0.21
CA LYS A 301 11.88 4.01 -0.69
C LYS A 301 12.78 4.86 -1.59
N VAL A 302 12.19 5.63 -2.51
CA VAL A 302 12.95 6.57 -3.37
C VAL A 302 13.61 7.63 -2.53
N LEU A 303 12.86 8.28 -1.63
CA LEU A 303 13.36 9.33 -0.73
C LEU A 303 14.49 8.82 0.15
N ARG A 304 14.40 7.60 0.70
CA ARG A 304 15.47 6.98 1.47
C ARG A 304 16.75 6.83 0.65
N THR A 305 16.66 6.29 -0.57
CA THR A 305 17.82 6.12 -1.44
C THR A 305 18.47 7.46 -1.79
N GLU A 306 17.67 8.47 -2.09
CA GLU A 306 18.17 9.81 -2.39
C GLU A 306 18.72 10.52 -1.15
N PHE A 307 18.11 10.31 0.02
CA PHE A 307 18.61 10.79 1.31
C PHE A 307 20.01 10.25 1.62
N GLU A 308 20.21 8.94 1.43
CA GLU A 308 21.52 8.29 1.56
C GLU A 308 22.56 8.92 0.60
N ALA A 309 22.15 9.22 -0.63
CA ALA A 309 23.02 9.89 -1.59
C ALA A 309 23.41 11.31 -1.16
N TYR A 310 22.52 12.05 -0.50
CA TYR A 310 22.85 13.37 0.07
C TYR A 310 23.77 13.27 1.29
N LEU A 311 23.62 12.26 2.13
CA LEU A 311 24.51 12.04 3.29
C LEU A 311 25.92 11.59 2.89
N THR A 312 26.08 10.99 1.69
CA THR A 312 27.37 10.46 1.20
C THR A 312 27.98 11.29 0.07
N ASP A 313 27.45 12.49 -0.19
CA ASP A 313 27.86 13.38 -1.31
C ASP A 313 27.77 12.73 -2.71
N ALA A 314 26.93 11.70 -2.85
CA ALA A 314 26.68 11.00 -4.11
C ALA A 314 25.47 11.59 -4.89
N ALA A 315 24.90 12.68 -4.44
CA ALA A 315 23.68 13.28 -5.01
C ALA A 315 23.82 13.71 -6.48
N ARG A 316 25.06 13.94 -6.96
CA ARG A 316 25.32 14.30 -8.39
C ARG A 316 24.95 13.18 -9.37
N CYS A 317 24.85 11.93 -8.90
CA CYS A 317 24.49 10.77 -9.70
C CYS A 317 22.98 10.51 -9.77
N LEU A 318 22.15 11.30 -9.04
CA LEU A 318 20.71 11.10 -9.00
C LEU A 318 20.06 11.49 -10.35
N PRO A 319 19.13 10.67 -10.88
CA PRO A 319 18.39 11.00 -12.09
C PRO A 319 17.49 12.21 -11.85
N ARG A 320 17.07 12.90 -12.91
CA ARG A 320 16.17 14.06 -12.79
C ARG A 320 14.87 13.65 -12.08
N ALA A 321 14.45 14.44 -11.08
CA ALA A 321 13.19 14.24 -10.38
C ALA A 321 11.99 14.42 -11.34
N ILE A 322 10.97 13.58 -11.14
CA ILE A 322 9.75 13.58 -11.96
C ILE A 322 8.67 14.35 -11.20
N PRO A 323 8.09 15.40 -11.81
CA PRO A 323 7.05 16.17 -11.16
C PRO A 323 5.76 15.37 -10.96
N PHE A 324 5.16 15.47 -9.76
CA PHE A 324 3.90 14.79 -9.42
C PHE A 324 2.71 15.28 -10.26
N ARG A 325 2.75 16.50 -10.79
CA ARG A 325 1.75 17.04 -11.73
C ARG A 325 1.47 16.11 -12.92
N ASN A 326 2.48 15.35 -13.36
CA ASN A 326 2.32 14.42 -14.49
C ASN A 326 1.33 13.30 -14.18
N TYR A 327 1.37 12.80 -12.94
CA TYR A 327 0.39 11.84 -12.44
C TYR A 327 -1.02 12.44 -12.39
N VAL A 328 -1.16 13.63 -11.82
CA VAL A 328 -2.46 14.33 -11.75
C VAL A 328 -3.04 14.57 -13.13
N ALA A 329 -2.22 15.00 -14.11
CA ALA A 329 -2.65 15.22 -15.48
C ALA A 329 -3.18 13.92 -16.12
N ARG A 330 -2.47 12.80 -15.98
CA ARG A 330 -2.90 11.47 -16.48
C ARG A 330 -4.18 11.01 -15.80
N THR A 331 -4.26 11.15 -14.48
CA THR A 331 -5.46 10.79 -13.69
C THR A 331 -6.68 11.55 -14.18
N ARG A 332 -6.58 12.86 -14.40
CA ARG A 332 -7.68 13.67 -14.92
C ARG A 332 -8.11 13.27 -16.35
N GLN A 333 -7.16 12.96 -17.22
CA GLN A 333 -7.46 12.43 -18.56
C GLN A 333 -8.22 11.10 -18.47
N ALA A 334 -7.80 10.18 -17.61
CA ALA A 334 -8.45 8.89 -17.41
C ALA A 334 -9.87 9.04 -16.84
N ILE A 335 -10.08 9.94 -15.87
CA ILE A 335 -11.40 10.22 -15.29
C ILE A 335 -12.35 10.84 -16.34
N ALA A 336 -11.87 11.73 -17.19
CA ALA A 336 -12.67 12.37 -18.24
C ALA A 336 -13.26 11.36 -19.25
N GLY A 337 -12.62 10.20 -19.42
CA GLY A 337 -13.08 9.12 -20.30
C GLY A 337 -14.34 8.38 -19.83
N LYS A 338 -14.85 8.62 -18.61
CA LYS A 338 -16.10 8.08 -18.00
C LYS A 338 -16.26 6.54 -17.98
N THR A 339 -15.24 5.76 -18.28
CA THR A 339 -15.31 4.29 -18.28
C THR A 339 -15.44 3.71 -16.87
N HIS A 340 -14.99 4.44 -15.86
CA HIS A 340 -14.98 4.02 -14.46
C HIS A 340 -16.40 3.83 -13.89
N GLU A 341 -17.35 4.74 -14.19
CA GLU A 341 -18.71 4.62 -13.66
C GLU A 341 -19.44 3.39 -14.19
N ALA A 342 -19.27 3.05 -15.46
CA ALA A 342 -19.88 1.85 -16.05
C ALA A 342 -19.36 0.58 -15.34
N PHE A 343 -18.05 0.49 -15.12
CA PHE A 343 -17.42 -0.61 -14.41
C PHE A 343 -17.92 -0.75 -12.97
N PHE A 344 -17.93 0.34 -12.20
CA PHE A 344 -18.41 0.28 -10.82
C PHE A 344 -19.91 0.04 -10.71
N ARG A 345 -20.71 0.53 -11.65
CA ARG A 345 -22.16 0.25 -11.69
C ARG A 345 -22.41 -1.23 -11.96
N GLU A 346 -21.67 -1.85 -12.88
CA GLU A 346 -21.76 -3.29 -13.12
C GLU A 346 -21.36 -4.10 -11.87
N MET A 347 -20.30 -3.66 -11.16
CA MET A 347 -19.81 -4.37 -9.98
C MET A 347 -20.65 -4.17 -8.72
N LEU A 348 -21.25 -2.98 -8.51
CA LEU A 348 -21.75 -2.55 -7.21
C LEU A 348 -23.25 -2.17 -7.18
N ALA A 349 -23.95 -2.05 -8.31
CA ALA A 349 -25.32 -1.51 -8.34
C ALA A 349 -26.32 -2.31 -7.48
N ASP A 350 -26.13 -3.60 -7.33
CA ASP A 350 -26.94 -4.52 -6.52
C ASP A 350 -26.44 -4.66 -5.06
N VAL A 351 -25.35 -3.98 -4.69
CA VAL A 351 -24.87 -3.93 -3.31
C VAL A 351 -25.64 -2.86 -2.56
N VAL A 352 -26.62 -3.28 -1.76
CA VAL A 352 -27.55 -2.37 -1.02
C VAL A 352 -27.20 -2.20 0.45
N GLU A 353 -26.30 -3.02 0.97
CA GLU A 353 -25.87 -2.98 2.37
C GLU A 353 -24.34 -2.98 2.46
N PRO A 354 -23.75 -2.21 3.41
CA PRO A 354 -22.32 -2.15 3.58
C PRO A 354 -21.74 -3.45 4.14
N THR A 355 -20.46 -3.69 3.88
CA THR A 355 -19.71 -4.77 4.53
C THR A 355 -18.94 -4.21 5.73
N LEU A 356 -19.39 -4.56 6.92
CA LEU A 356 -18.91 -4.02 8.20
C LEU A 356 -18.48 -5.17 9.13
N PRO A 357 -17.21 -5.57 9.15
CA PRO A 357 -16.72 -6.53 10.13
C PRO A 357 -17.06 -6.08 11.56
N PHE A 358 -17.57 -6.99 12.35
CA PHE A 358 -18.03 -6.75 13.73
C PHE A 358 -19.07 -5.61 13.86
N GLY A 359 -19.71 -5.19 12.76
CA GLY A 359 -20.70 -4.10 12.74
C GLY A 359 -20.09 -2.69 12.87
N LEU A 360 -18.77 -2.53 12.77
CA LEU A 360 -18.10 -1.26 12.94
C LEU A 360 -18.09 -0.46 11.61
N GLN A 361 -18.54 0.80 11.66
CA GLN A 361 -18.69 1.67 10.50
C GLN A 361 -17.46 2.55 10.27
N ASP A 362 -16.91 3.13 11.32
CA ASP A 362 -15.77 4.05 11.28
C ASP A 362 -14.95 3.99 12.60
N VAL A 363 -13.81 4.66 12.59
CA VAL A 363 -12.99 4.88 13.78
C VAL A 363 -13.64 5.99 14.60
N LYS A 364 -14.28 5.64 15.73
CA LYS A 364 -14.90 6.61 16.64
C LYS A 364 -13.93 6.99 17.76
N GLY A 365 -13.68 8.29 17.90
CA GLY A 365 -12.90 8.88 18.99
C GLY A 365 -11.51 9.34 18.54
N ASP A 366 -11.13 10.51 19.04
CA ASP A 366 -9.87 11.19 18.71
C ASP A 366 -8.64 10.56 19.41
N ASP A 367 -8.86 9.71 20.43
CA ASP A 367 -7.80 9.18 21.32
C ASP A 367 -7.58 7.66 21.21
N LEU A 368 -8.18 6.98 20.23
CA LEU A 368 -8.07 5.53 20.17
C LEU A 368 -6.66 5.11 19.69
N ALA A 369 -5.92 4.51 20.61
CA ALA A 369 -4.71 3.75 20.25
C ALA A 369 -5.11 2.66 19.25
N ILE A 370 -4.41 2.54 18.14
CA ILE A 370 -4.59 1.42 17.21
C ILE A 370 -3.91 0.20 17.81
N GLU A 371 -4.63 -0.90 17.92
CA GLU A 371 -4.06 -2.21 18.23
C GLU A 371 -3.43 -2.77 16.96
N GLN A 372 -2.21 -3.27 17.07
CA GLN A 372 -1.49 -3.84 15.94
C GLN A 372 -0.88 -5.18 16.31
N ALA A 373 -1.06 -6.16 15.43
CA ALA A 373 -0.42 -7.47 15.52
C ALA A 373 0.33 -7.77 14.23
N THR A 374 1.52 -8.33 14.35
CA THR A 374 2.34 -8.71 13.19
C THR A 374 2.78 -10.16 13.30
N ARG A 375 2.64 -10.92 12.21
CA ARG A 375 2.99 -12.33 12.10
C ARG A 375 3.79 -12.63 10.83
N ARG A 376 4.76 -13.51 10.92
CA ARG A 376 5.39 -14.13 9.74
C ARG A 376 4.64 -15.40 9.39
N LEU A 377 4.22 -15.54 8.13
CA LEU A 377 3.48 -16.70 7.65
C LEU A 377 4.34 -17.98 7.66
N GLY A 378 5.65 -17.83 7.60
CA GLY A 378 6.62 -18.89 7.57
C GLY A 378 6.87 -19.45 6.15
N ARG A 379 8.15 -19.72 5.89
CA ARG A 379 8.60 -20.17 4.55
C ARG A 379 7.88 -21.41 4.01
N PRO A 380 7.50 -22.44 4.84
CA PRO A 380 6.80 -23.61 4.31
C PRO A 380 5.44 -23.26 3.70
N LEU A 381 4.60 -22.50 4.41
CA LEU A 381 3.27 -22.11 3.92
C LEU A 381 3.40 -21.12 2.76
N SER A 382 4.32 -20.18 2.85
CA SER A 382 4.61 -19.18 1.80
C SER A 382 4.99 -19.83 0.47
N ARG A 383 5.82 -20.90 0.49
CA ARG A 383 6.19 -21.65 -0.72
C ARG A 383 5.01 -22.40 -1.31
N ARG A 384 4.21 -23.07 -0.49
CA ARG A 384 3.00 -23.79 -0.91
C ARG A 384 2.00 -22.82 -1.54
N LEU A 385 1.76 -21.67 -0.92
CA LEU A 385 0.89 -20.62 -1.47
C LEU A 385 1.37 -20.16 -2.86
N ARG A 386 2.66 -19.83 -3.02
CA ARG A 386 3.21 -19.42 -4.32
C ARG A 386 3.13 -20.55 -5.35
N GLN A 387 3.28 -21.79 -4.93
CA GLN A 387 3.13 -22.96 -5.81
C GLN A 387 1.69 -23.09 -6.30
N GLN A 388 0.70 -22.95 -5.41
CA GLN A 388 -0.71 -23.02 -5.80
C GLN A 388 -1.11 -21.83 -6.69
N ALA A 389 -0.62 -20.63 -6.40
CA ALA A 389 -0.81 -19.47 -7.26
C ALA A 389 -0.33 -19.73 -8.69
N ARG A 390 0.88 -20.28 -8.85
CA ARG A 390 1.45 -20.65 -10.17
C ARG A 390 0.64 -21.74 -10.88
N LEU A 391 0.24 -22.80 -10.16
CA LEU A 391 -0.57 -23.88 -10.75
C LEU A 391 -1.94 -23.40 -11.25
N LEU A 392 -2.57 -22.47 -10.52
CA LEU A 392 -3.84 -21.87 -10.90
C LEU A 392 -3.70 -20.72 -11.92
N LYS A 393 -2.46 -20.27 -12.20
CA LYS A 393 -2.16 -19.06 -13.01
C LYS A 393 -2.81 -17.79 -12.45
N VAL A 394 -2.73 -17.62 -11.14
CA VAL A 394 -3.20 -16.43 -10.42
C VAL A 394 -2.05 -15.79 -9.64
N SER A 395 -2.18 -14.53 -9.26
CA SER A 395 -1.17 -13.88 -8.41
C SER A 395 -1.28 -14.33 -6.94
N ALA A 396 -0.17 -14.32 -6.21
CA ALA A 396 -0.19 -14.54 -4.77
C ALA A 396 -1.08 -13.50 -4.06
N ALA A 397 -1.09 -12.25 -4.54
CA ALA A 397 -1.98 -11.21 -4.06
C ALA A 397 -3.45 -11.64 -4.12
N SER A 398 -3.89 -12.27 -5.21
CA SER A 398 -5.28 -12.73 -5.36
C SER A 398 -5.67 -13.77 -4.32
N LEU A 399 -4.74 -14.67 -3.93
CA LEU A 399 -4.98 -15.64 -2.87
C LEU A 399 -5.10 -14.99 -1.48
N HIS A 400 -4.29 -13.95 -1.21
CA HIS A 400 -4.41 -13.15 0.02
C HIS A 400 -5.72 -12.37 0.06
N HIS A 401 -6.15 -11.76 -1.06
CA HIS A 401 -7.44 -11.08 -1.15
C HIS A 401 -8.61 -12.05 -0.91
N LEU A 402 -8.54 -13.27 -1.46
CA LEU A 402 -9.57 -14.28 -1.22
C LEU A 402 -9.61 -14.74 0.24
N ALA A 403 -8.44 -14.97 0.86
CA ALA A 403 -8.37 -15.32 2.27
C ALA A 403 -8.91 -14.19 3.16
N TRP A 404 -8.55 -12.93 2.85
CA TRP A 404 -9.09 -11.77 3.54
C TRP A 404 -10.61 -11.65 3.36
N ALA A 405 -11.13 -11.85 2.13
CA ALA A 405 -12.57 -11.88 1.88
C ALA A 405 -13.27 -12.90 2.77
N ARG A 406 -12.67 -14.08 3.01
CA ARG A 406 -13.22 -15.07 3.93
C ARG A 406 -13.26 -14.59 5.38
N VAL A 407 -12.20 -13.92 5.85
CA VAL A 407 -12.16 -13.31 7.18
C VAL A 407 -13.24 -12.23 7.31
N VAL A 408 -13.29 -11.31 6.34
CA VAL A 408 -14.30 -10.23 6.29
C VAL A 408 -15.72 -10.81 6.25
N GLY A 409 -15.94 -11.87 5.43
CA GLY A 409 -17.23 -12.54 5.35
C GLY A 409 -17.67 -13.18 6.68
N ALA A 410 -16.74 -13.87 7.35
CA ALA A 410 -17.02 -14.50 8.63
C ALA A 410 -17.31 -13.48 9.75
N THR A 411 -16.60 -12.35 9.74
CA THR A 411 -16.73 -11.30 10.77
C THR A 411 -17.87 -10.32 10.51
N SER A 412 -18.40 -10.27 9.29
CA SER A 412 -19.58 -9.46 8.91
C SER A 412 -20.86 -10.28 8.75
N GLY A 413 -20.78 -11.63 8.79
CA GLY A 413 -21.90 -12.52 8.52
C GLY A 413 -22.38 -12.53 7.07
N ARG A 414 -21.51 -12.19 6.10
CA ARG A 414 -21.86 -12.03 4.68
C ARG A 414 -21.19 -13.07 3.79
N GLU A 415 -21.88 -13.47 2.74
CA GLU A 415 -21.37 -14.36 1.70
C GLU A 415 -21.00 -13.63 0.40
N ASP A 416 -21.28 -12.34 0.33
CA ASP A 416 -20.86 -11.43 -0.73
C ASP A 416 -20.31 -10.19 -0.06
N VAL A 417 -19.00 -10.00 -0.15
CA VAL A 417 -18.29 -8.99 0.62
C VAL A 417 -17.66 -7.95 -0.28
N VAL A 418 -17.67 -6.71 0.21
CA VAL A 418 -16.92 -5.60 -0.38
C VAL A 418 -15.94 -5.10 0.67
N PHE A 419 -14.69 -4.93 0.28
CA PHE A 419 -13.67 -4.31 1.12
C PHE A 419 -12.74 -3.44 0.26
N GLY A 420 -12.07 -2.49 0.89
CA GLY A 420 -11.09 -1.65 0.22
C GLY A 420 -9.84 -2.44 -0.13
N THR A 421 -9.30 -2.24 -1.32
CA THR A 421 -7.95 -2.69 -1.68
C THR A 421 -7.12 -1.50 -2.11
N VAL A 422 -5.86 -1.47 -1.64
CA VAL A 422 -4.90 -0.44 -2.03
C VAL A 422 -4.26 -0.82 -3.36
N LEU A 423 -4.37 0.06 -4.34
CA LEU A 423 -3.72 -0.04 -5.64
C LEU A 423 -2.54 0.91 -5.71
N MET A 424 -1.50 0.54 -6.47
CA MET A 424 -0.25 1.30 -6.49
C MET A 424 -0.34 2.64 -7.26
N GLY A 425 -1.34 2.81 -8.15
CA GLY A 425 -1.52 4.03 -8.94
C GLY A 425 -0.37 4.37 -9.91
N ARG A 426 0.57 3.46 -10.07
CA ARG A 426 1.78 3.65 -10.89
C ARG A 426 1.78 2.83 -12.17
N SER A 427 0.78 1.98 -12.37
CA SER A 427 0.75 1.01 -13.47
C SER A 427 0.62 1.66 -14.85
N GLN A 428 0.02 2.84 -14.92
CA GLN A 428 -0.10 3.65 -16.13
C GLN A 428 0.70 4.97 -16.05
N GLY A 429 1.59 5.10 -15.07
CA GLY A 429 2.30 6.33 -14.71
C GLY A 429 3.36 6.81 -15.70
N GLY A 430 3.62 6.10 -16.78
CA GLY A 430 4.59 6.48 -17.81
C GLY A 430 6.05 6.28 -17.43
N ARG A 431 6.93 6.87 -18.24
CA ARG A 431 8.38 6.72 -18.06
C ARG A 431 8.81 7.04 -16.64
N SER A 432 9.42 6.05 -15.97
CA SER A 432 10.04 6.19 -14.66
C SER A 432 9.10 6.49 -13.49
N ALA A 433 7.80 6.15 -13.57
CA ALA A 433 6.86 6.32 -12.45
C ALA A 433 7.33 5.65 -11.15
N GLU A 434 8.17 4.61 -11.25
CA GLU A 434 8.81 3.94 -10.12
C GLU A 434 9.79 4.83 -9.33
N HIS A 435 10.32 5.89 -9.95
CA HIS A 435 11.23 6.86 -9.32
C HIS A 435 10.55 8.18 -8.96
N ALA A 436 9.25 8.31 -9.24
CA ALA A 436 8.52 9.52 -8.90
C ALA A 436 8.11 9.52 -7.43
N VAL A 437 8.17 10.70 -6.79
CA VAL A 437 7.76 10.92 -5.40
C VAL A 437 6.40 11.61 -5.38
N GLY A 438 5.48 11.10 -4.55
CA GLY A 438 4.14 11.63 -4.35
C GLY A 438 3.16 10.58 -3.84
N MET A 439 1.89 10.97 -3.66
CA MET A 439 0.78 10.09 -3.30
C MET A 439 0.17 9.46 -4.55
N PHE A 440 0.67 8.31 -4.96
CA PHE A 440 0.19 7.59 -6.15
C PHE A 440 -0.86 6.55 -5.81
N ILE A 441 -0.81 5.98 -4.61
CA ILE A 441 -1.75 4.93 -4.23
C ILE A 441 -3.20 5.43 -4.27
N ASN A 442 -4.11 4.50 -4.50
CA ASN A 442 -5.54 4.74 -4.41
C ASN A 442 -6.22 3.55 -3.73
N THR A 443 -7.31 3.81 -3.02
CA THR A 443 -8.13 2.78 -2.38
C THR A 443 -9.44 2.63 -3.13
N LEU A 444 -9.71 1.42 -3.62
CA LEU A 444 -10.93 1.12 -4.38
C LEU A 444 -11.64 -0.12 -3.81
N PRO A 445 -12.98 -0.22 -4.00
CA PRO A 445 -13.74 -1.38 -3.56
C PRO A 445 -13.42 -2.60 -4.41
N LEU A 446 -13.17 -3.73 -3.75
CA LEU A 446 -13.14 -5.05 -4.37
C LEU A 446 -14.28 -5.89 -3.83
N ARG A 447 -15.18 -6.33 -4.71
CA ARG A 447 -16.28 -7.24 -4.37
C ARG A 447 -15.88 -8.67 -4.63
N VAL A 448 -16.03 -9.53 -3.63
CA VAL A 448 -15.72 -10.97 -3.69
C VAL A 448 -16.93 -11.77 -3.23
N PRO A 449 -17.65 -12.43 -4.14
CA PRO A 449 -18.71 -13.37 -3.77
C PRO A 449 -18.07 -14.66 -3.24
N LEU A 450 -18.51 -15.10 -2.07
CA LEU A 450 -18.07 -16.29 -1.37
C LEU A 450 -19.07 -17.45 -1.63
N GLY A 451 -20.00 -17.68 -0.74
CA GLY A 451 -21.09 -18.67 -0.89
C GLY A 451 -20.63 -20.07 -1.27
N ASP A 452 -21.41 -20.70 -2.13
CA ASP A 452 -21.20 -22.09 -2.60
C ASP A 452 -20.20 -22.20 -3.76
N ARG A 453 -19.44 -21.14 -4.07
CA ARG A 453 -18.38 -21.17 -5.08
C ARG A 453 -17.26 -22.10 -4.65
N MET A 454 -16.77 -22.91 -5.59
CA MET A 454 -15.56 -23.73 -5.36
C MET A 454 -14.35 -22.83 -5.11
N VAL A 455 -13.47 -23.25 -4.22
CA VAL A 455 -12.25 -22.52 -3.85
C VAL A 455 -11.36 -22.21 -5.07
N CYS A 456 -11.15 -23.19 -5.98
CA CYS A 456 -10.35 -22.96 -7.19
C CYS A 456 -11.00 -21.95 -8.15
N ALA A 457 -12.31 -21.95 -8.27
CA ALA A 457 -13.06 -21.00 -9.09
C ALA A 457 -13.03 -19.59 -8.46
N GLY A 458 -13.22 -19.50 -7.13
CA GLY A 458 -13.13 -18.25 -6.40
C GLY A 458 -11.74 -17.61 -6.47
N ALA A 459 -10.67 -18.40 -6.44
CA ALA A 459 -9.30 -17.90 -6.61
C ALA A 459 -9.09 -17.24 -7.99
N ARG A 460 -9.59 -17.89 -9.06
CA ARG A 460 -9.52 -17.32 -10.42
C ARG A 460 -10.41 -16.09 -10.59
N ASP A 461 -11.64 -16.14 -10.06
CA ASP A 461 -12.56 -15.00 -10.11
C ASP A 461 -12.00 -13.78 -9.37
N THR A 462 -11.44 -13.96 -8.18
CA THR A 462 -10.78 -12.89 -7.42
C THR A 462 -9.60 -12.30 -8.22
N HIS A 463 -8.81 -13.15 -8.90
CA HIS A 463 -7.73 -12.68 -9.76
C HIS A 463 -8.21 -11.82 -10.92
N VAL A 464 -9.25 -12.26 -11.63
CA VAL A 464 -9.85 -11.52 -12.74
C VAL A 464 -10.43 -10.18 -12.27
N ARG A 465 -11.14 -10.16 -11.13
CA ARG A 465 -11.70 -8.94 -10.55
C ARG A 465 -10.61 -7.95 -10.12
N LEU A 466 -9.55 -8.44 -9.48
CA LEU A 466 -8.43 -7.59 -9.07
C LEU A 466 -7.71 -7.02 -10.29
N ALA A 467 -7.48 -7.82 -11.34
CA ALA A 467 -6.88 -7.38 -12.58
C ALA A 467 -7.76 -6.31 -13.29
N ALA A 468 -9.08 -6.54 -13.38
CA ALA A 468 -9.99 -5.57 -13.95
C ALA A 468 -9.99 -4.25 -13.15
N LEU A 469 -9.97 -4.32 -11.80
CA LEU A 469 -9.94 -3.15 -10.94
C LEU A 469 -8.66 -2.31 -11.14
N MET A 470 -7.52 -2.94 -11.44
CA MET A 470 -6.26 -2.23 -11.76
C MET A 470 -6.38 -1.34 -13.00
N GLY A 471 -7.21 -1.69 -13.97
CA GLY A 471 -7.53 -0.83 -15.12
C GLY A 471 -8.28 0.45 -14.73
N HIS A 472 -8.81 0.52 -13.51
CA HIS A 472 -9.57 1.65 -12.97
C HIS A 472 -8.89 2.32 -11.78
N GLU A 473 -7.59 2.12 -11.58
CA GLU A 473 -6.83 2.58 -10.41
C GLU A 473 -6.89 4.10 -10.17
N TYR A 474 -7.24 4.90 -11.17
CA TYR A 474 -7.37 6.36 -11.06
C TYR A 474 -8.78 6.84 -10.66
N ALA A 475 -9.75 5.94 -10.50
CA ALA A 475 -11.10 6.33 -10.16
C ALA A 475 -11.21 6.88 -8.73
N PRO A 476 -11.99 7.93 -8.50
CA PRO A 476 -12.30 8.36 -7.14
C PRO A 476 -13.15 7.33 -6.40
N LEU A 477 -12.79 7.00 -5.14
CA LEU A 477 -13.59 6.10 -4.29
C LEU A 477 -15.03 6.58 -4.14
N ALA A 478 -15.22 7.88 -4.00
CA ALA A 478 -16.55 8.49 -3.91
C ALA A 478 -17.41 8.19 -5.16
N SER A 479 -16.81 8.10 -6.36
CA SER A 479 -17.54 7.73 -7.58
C SER A 479 -17.95 6.26 -7.56
N ALA A 480 -17.08 5.37 -7.10
CA ALA A 480 -17.42 3.95 -6.92
C ALA A 480 -18.55 3.76 -5.90
N GLN A 481 -18.50 4.48 -4.78
CA GLN A 481 -19.55 4.43 -3.75
C GLN A 481 -20.91 4.90 -4.28
N ARG A 482 -20.96 5.97 -5.08
CA ARG A 482 -22.20 6.44 -5.73
C ARG A 482 -22.80 5.45 -6.73
N CYS A 483 -22.00 4.51 -7.25
CA CYS A 483 -22.45 3.45 -8.13
C CYS A 483 -23.08 2.26 -7.39
N SER A 484 -23.03 2.22 -6.06
CA SER A 484 -23.67 1.20 -5.22
C SER A 484 -25.09 1.60 -4.81
N GLY A 485 -25.87 0.63 -4.31
CA GLY A 485 -27.18 0.87 -3.67
C GLY A 485 -27.09 1.22 -2.19
N VAL A 486 -25.90 1.35 -1.60
CA VAL A 486 -25.72 1.69 -0.18
C VAL A 486 -26.08 3.16 0.05
N ALA A 487 -27.05 3.39 0.95
CA ALA A 487 -27.54 4.73 1.25
C ALA A 487 -26.51 5.57 2.02
N ALA A 488 -26.26 6.80 1.57
CA ALA A 488 -25.48 7.77 2.33
C ALA A 488 -26.17 8.06 3.69
N PRO A 489 -25.43 8.28 4.80
CA PRO A 489 -23.97 8.46 4.89
C PRO A 489 -23.19 7.18 5.17
N LEU A 490 -23.77 5.99 5.00
CA LEU A 490 -23.09 4.73 5.31
C LEU A 490 -21.90 4.51 4.39
N PRO A 491 -20.75 4.05 4.90
CA PRO A 491 -19.64 3.65 4.07
C PRO A 491 -19.95 2.34 3.35
N LEU A 492 -19.39 2.13 2.16
CA LEU A 492 -19.56 0.88 1.43
C LEU A 492 -18.88 -0.31 2.14
N PHE A 493 -17.77 -0.04 2.83
CA PHE A 493 -16.98 -1.01 3.60
C PHE A 493 -16.21 -0.31 4.72
N SER A 494 -15.80 -1.07 5.74
CA SER A 494 -14.96 -0.60 6.84
C SER A 494 -13.68 -1.43 7.03
N ALA A 495 -13.39 -2.35 6.10
CA ALA A 495 -12.17 -3.15 6.09
C ALA A 495 -11.31 -2.86 4.88
N LEU A 496 -9.99 -2.90 5.05
CA LEU A 496 -8.99 -2.63 4.01
C LEU A 496 -7.99 -3.78 3.90
N LEU A 497 -7.52 -4.06 2.69
CA LEU A 497 -6.33 -4.88 2.45
C LEU A 497 -5.29 -4.08 1.66
N ASN A 498 -4.08 -4.01 2.19
CA ASN A 498 -2.91 -3.43 1.54
C ASN A 498 -1.88 -4.54 1.25
N TYR A 499 -1.73 -4.93 -0.02
CA TYR A 499 -0.73 -5.89 -0.43
C TYR A 499 0.50 -5.16 -0.98
N ARG A 500 1.63 -5.27 -0.28
CA ARG A 500 2.89 -4.59 -0.61
C ARG A 500 3.95 -5.58 -1.06
N GLN A 501 4.72 -5.23 -2.09
CA GLN A 501 5.83 -6.05 -2.57
C GLN A 501 7.17 -5.43 -2.18
N ASN A 502 8.09 -6.27 -1.67
CA ASN A 502 9.46 -5.91 -1.31
C ASN A 502 9.55 -4.64 -0.43
N MET A 503 8.55 -4.45 0.42
CA MET A 503 8.58 -3.43 1.44
C MET A 503 9.32 -3.96 2.67
N GLN A 504 10.53 -4.47 2.48
CA GLN A 504 11.51 -4.33 3.53
C GLN A 504 11.79 -2.83 3.65
N LEU A 505 10.96 -2.14 4.42
CA LEU A 505 11.39 -0.99 5.20
C LEU A 505 12.39 -1.54 6.24
N GLY A 506 13.32 -2.35 5.75
CA GLY A 506 14.45 -2.85 6.50
C GLY A 506 15.34 -1.67 6.85
N LEU A 507 14.89 -0.90 7.84
CA LEU A 507 15.79 -0.06 8.64
C LEU A 507 16.85 -0.93 9.34
N ALA A 508 16.68 -2.26 9.33
CA ALA A 508 17.58 -3.23 9.96
C ALA A 508 18.49 -4.02 8.99
N ASP A 509 18.20 -4.08 7.68
CA ASP A 509 18.98 -4.87 6.74
C ASP A 509 19.93 -4.00 5.92
N ALA A 510 21.22 -4.19 6.13
CA ALA A 510 22.38 -3.48 5.60
C ALA A 510 22.40 -1.99 6.02
N VAL A 511 22.99 -1.73 7.16
CA VAL A 511 23.44 -0.39 7.57
C VAL A 511 24.39 0.11 6.47
N SER A 512 23.85 0.84 5.49
CA SER A 512 24.67 1.64 4.58
C SER A 512 25.54 2.55 5.45
N ALA A 513 26.79 2.77 5.07
CA ALA A 513 27.66 3.69 5.78
C ALA A 513 27.03 5.09 5.97
N ALA A 514 26.04 5.44 5.14
CA ALA A 514 25.25 6.66 5.24
C ALA A 514 24.46 6.76 6.57
N TRP A 515 24.02 5.63 7.14
CA TRP A 515 23.24 5.60 8.39
C TRP A 515 24.12 5.45 9.64
N ALA A 516 25.47 5.46 9.50
CA ALA A 516 26.35 5.38 10.66
C ALA A 516 26.04 6.53 11.63
N GLY A 517 25.70 6.20 12.89
CA GLY A 517 25.31 7.18 13.92
C GLY A 517 23.88 7.70 13.80
N ILE A 518 23.05 7.09 12.96
CA ILE A 518 21.60 7.36 12.85
C ILE A 518 20.84 6.05 13.04
N ASP A 519 20.05 5.94 14.09
CA ASP A 519 19.19 4.79 14.35
C ASP A 519 17.73 5.21 14.30
N VAL A 520 16.85 4.34 13.77
CA VAL A 520 15.41 4.54 13.83
C VAL A 520 14.88 3.92 15.11
N LEU A 521 14.27 4.73 15.95
CA LEU A 521 13.70 4.31 17.23
C LEU A 521 12.26 3.84 17.12
N GLY A 522 11.52 4.35 16.12
CA GLY A 522 10.12 3.97 15.88
C GLY A 522 9.51 4.75 14.74
N MET A 523 8.39 4.22 14.25
CA MET A 523 7.53 4.84 13.25
C MET A 523 6.08 4.68 13.69
N ASP A 524 5.29 5.75 13.56
CA ASP A 524 3.86 5.74 13.84
C ASP A 524 3.12 5.97 12.52
N GLU A 525 2.41 4.92 12.07
CA GLU A 525 1.56 4.94 10.88
C GLU A 525 0.14 4.52 11.31
N ARG A 526 -0.85 5.30 10.92
CA ARG A 526 -2.25 5.07 11.31
C ARG A 526 -3.13 4.91 10.08
N THR A 527 -4.26 4.28 10.29
CA THR A 527 -5.31 4.11 9.30
C THR A 527 -6.62 4.69 9.82
N ASN A 528 -7.44 5.23 8.91
CA ASN A 528 -8.80 5.67 9.22
C ASN A 528 -9.84 4.56 9.09
N TYR A 529 -9.41 3.33 8.74
CA TYR A 529 -10.30 2.17 8.66
C TYR A 529 -10.31 1.41 9.98
N PRO A 530 -11.49 0.99 10.47
CA PRO A 530 -11.60 0.19 11.70
C PRO A 530 -10.78 -1.10 11.68
N LEU A 531 -10.58 -1.66 10.49
CA LEU A 531 -9.85 -2.90 10.30
C LEU A 531 -8.99 -2.85 9.03
N THR A 532 -7.69 -2.97 9.17
CA THR A 532 -6.76 -2.99 8.05
C THR A 532 -5.85 -4.22 8.14
N ALA A 533 -5.78 -4.98 7.06
CA ALA A 533 -4.78 -6.02 6.88
C ALA A 533 -3.70 -5.53 5.92
N VAL A 534 -2.44 -5.71 6.30
CA VAL A 534 -1.28 -5.43 5.45
C VAL A 534 -0.56 -6.75 5.20
N VAL A 535 -0.29 -7.04 3.95
CA VAL A 535 0.49 -8.20 3.52
C VAL A 535 1.78 -7.73 2.87
N ASP A 536 2.91 -8.02 3.48
CA ASP A 536 4.23 -7.74 2.95
C ASP A 536 4.79 -8.97 2.23
N ASP A 537 4.94 -8.90 0.92
CA ASP A 537 5.62 -9.92 0.14
C ASP A 537 7.15 -9.71 0.23
N LEU A 538 7.82 -10.59 0.96
CA LEU A 538 9.25 -10.50 1.26
C LEU A 538 10.11 -11.39 0.35
N GLY A 539 9.54 -11.89 -0.75
CA GLY A 539 10.21 -12.80 -1.66
C GLY A 539 10.12 -14.26 -1.21
N ASP A 540 10.77 -14.64 -0.13
CA ASP A 540 10.77 -16.02 0.41
C ASP A 540 9.60 -16.30 1.36
N ASP A 541 9.07 -15.26 2.00
CA ASP A 541 8.07 -15.33 3.04
C ASP A 541 7.04 -14.20 2.87
N PHE A 542 5.98 -14.23 3.67
CA PHE A 542 5.01 -13.14 3.79
C PHE A 542 4.95 -12.65 5.24
N GLY A 543 4.91 -11.33 5.40
CA GLY A 543 4.53 -10.68 6.64
C GLY A 543 3.03 -10.38 6.62
N LEU A 544 2.34 -10.64 7.72
CA LEU A 544 0.95 -10.26 7.93
C LEU A 544 0.91 -9.26 9.07
N THR A 545 0.32 -8.10 8.85
CA THR A 545 0.07 -7.12 9.91
C THR A 545 -1.41 -6.79 9.90
N VAL A 546 -2.04 -6.83 11.06
CA VAL A 546 -3.42 -6.38 11.26
C VAL A 546 -3.40 -5.17 12.17
N GLN A 547 -4.07 -4.12 11.75
CA GLN A 547 -4.36 -2.94 12.55
C GLN A 547 -5.86 -2.87 12.78
N SER A 548 -6.27 -2.67 14.02
CA SER A 548 -7.67 -2.59 14.41
C SER A 548 -7.93 -1.51 15.46
N VAL A 549 -9.15 -1.04 15.51
CA VAL A 549 -9.59 -0.20 16.63
C VAL A 549 -9.59 -1.01 17.93
N PRO A 550 -9.39 -0.36 19.11
CA PRO A 550 -9.38 -1.04 20.39
C PRO A 550 -10.62 -1.89 20.63
N GLY A 551 -10.40 -3.05 21.23
CA GLY A 551 -11.45 -4.01 21.54
C GLY A 551 -11.73 -5.04 20.44
N MET A 552 -11.05 -4.98 19.31
CA MET A 552 -11.17 -5.99 18.24
C MET A 552 -10.12 -7.11 18.32
N ASP A 553 -9.12 -7.00 19.16
CA ASP A 553 -8.02 -7.97 19.31
C ASP A 553 -7.31 -8.29 17.99
N ALA A 554 -6.35 -7.45 17.62
CA ALA A 554 -5.59 -7.56 16.36
C ALA A 554 -4.85 -8.92 16.25
N GLU A 555 -4.35 -9.49 17.35
CA GLU A 555 -3.71 -10.82 17.39
C GLU A 555 -4.69 -11.91 16.93
N ARG A 556 -5.90 -11.85 17.39
CA ARG A 556 -6.94 -12.80 17.03
C ARG A 556 -7.31 -12.72 15.55
N ILE A 557 -7.36 -11.50 14.98
CA ILE A 557 -7.70 -11.31 13.56
C ILE A 557 -6.55 -11.75 12.65
N VAL A 558 -5.28 -11.53 13.06
CA VAL A 558 -4.14 -12.06 12.29
C VAL A 558 -4.12 -13.58 12.29
N ASP A 559 -4.52 -14.23 13.40
CA ASP A 559 -4.69 -15.69 13.47
C ASP A 559 -5.79 -16.17 12.53
N TYR A 560 -6.89 -15.44 12.39
CA TYR A 560 -7.94 -15.75 11.40
C TYR A 560 -7.43 -15.69 9.98
N LEU A 561 -6.64 -14.68 9.65
CA LEU A 561 -6.06 -14.53 8.30
C LEU A 561 -5.05 -15.65 8.02
N GLU A 562 -4.17 -15.98 8.96
CA GLU A 562 -3.22 -17.08 8.83
C GLU A 562 -3.95 -18.43 8.65
N THR A 563 -4.99 -18.67 9.46
CA THR A 563 -5.81 -19.89 9.38
C THR A 563 -6.54 -19.97 8.04
N ALA A 564 -7.11 -18.87 7.55
CA ALA A 564 -7.77 -18.80 6.25
C ALA A 564 -6.79 -19.11 5.11
N LEU A 565 -5.57 -18.54 5.15
CA LEU A 565 -4.51 -18.83 4.17
C LEU A 565 -4.08 -20.28 4.19
N ALA A 566 -3.86 -20.86 5.36
CA ALA A 566 -3.46 -22.26 5.51
C ALA A 566 -4.53 -23.21 4.95
N ASN A 567 -5.80 -22.98 5.28
CA ASN A 567 -6.92 -23.79 4.80
C ASN A 567 -7.18 -23.60 3.30
N LEU A 568 -7.04 -22.38 2.79
CA LEU A 568 -7.11 -22.10 1.35
C LEU A 568 -6.06 -22.90 0.58
N VAL A 569 -4.79 -22.84 1.02
CA VAL A 569 -3.69 -23.59 0.39
C VAL A 569 -3.94 -25.10 0.47
N ALA A 570 -4.34 -25.62 1.64
CA ALA A 570 -4.62 -27.03 1.81
C ALA A 570 -5.80 -27.51 0.94
N SER A 571 -6.85 -26.71 0.78
CA SER A 571 -7.96 -27.00 -0.13
C SER A 571 -7.49 -27.03 -1.59
N LEU A 572 -6.71 -26.03 -2.04
CA LEU A 572 -6.17 -25.98 -3.40
C LEU A 572 -5.26 -27.18 -3.72
N GLU A 573 -4.47 -27.65 -2.77
CA GLU A 573 -3.64 -28.87 -2.92
C GLU A 573 -4.48 -30.14 -3.12
N ARG A 574 -5.70 -30.16 -2.59
CA ARG A 574 -6.68 -31.24 -2.82
C ARG A 574 -7.55 -31.02 -4.07
N GLY A 575 -7.26 -30.01 -4.89
CA GLY A 575 -7.98 -29.67 -6.11
C GLY A 575 -8.97 -28.51 -5.98
N GLY A 576 -9.19 -27.97 -4.77
CA GLY A 576 -10.03 -26.80 -4.54
C GLY A 576 -11.52 -26.96 -4.88
N HIS A 577 -12.05 -28.19 -4.73
CA HIS A 577 -13.46 -28.53 -5.02
C HIS A 577 -14.41 -28.21 -3.85
N GLU A 578 -13.86 -27.88 -2.70
CA GLU A 578 -14.64 -27.44 -1.54
C GLU A 578 -15.24 -26.05 -1.82
N THR A 579 -16.32 -25.71 -1.11
CA THR A 579 -16.93 -24.38 -1.23
C THR A 579 -16.17 -23.34 -0.41
N LEU A 580 -16.14 -22.09 -0.85
CA LEU A 580 -15.55 -20.99 -0.08
C LEU A 580 -16.21 -20.84 1.30
N ARG A 581 -17.50 -21.08 1.40
CA ARG A 581 -18.23 -21.09 2.68
C ARG A 581 -17.64 -22.07 3.68
N SER A 582 -17.19 -23.24 3.25
CA SER A 582 -16.66 -24.28 4.11
C SER A 582 -15.22 -24.04 4.60
N LEU A 583 -14.50 -23.08 4.00
CA LEU A 583 -13.16 -22.74 4.45
C LEU A 583 -13.21 -22.13 5.86
N ALA A 584 -12.67 -22.84 6.82
CA ALA A 584 -12.59 -22.37 8.20
C ALA A 584 -11.61 -21.21 8.32
N VAL A 585 -12.03 -20.18 9.04
CA VAL A 585 -11.19 -19.03 9.43
C VAL A 585 -10.82 -19.07 10.91
N LEU A 586 -11.60 -19.83 11.70
CA LEU A 586 -11.42 -19.94 13.14
C LEU A 586 -10.29 -20.94 13.45
N PRO A 587 -9.24 -20.54 14.20
CA PRO A 587 -8.21 -21.45 14.67
C PRO A 587 -8.80 -22.59 15.50
N GLU A 588 -8.25 -23.79 15.39
CA GLU A 588 -8.77 -24.98 16.10
C GLU A 588 -8.79 -24.79 17.62
N ALA A 589 -7.78 -24.14 18.17
CA ALA A 589 -7.73 -23.85 19.60
C ALA A 589 -8.88 -22.92 20.05
N GLU A 590 -9.26 -21.94 19.24
CA GLU A 590 -10.38 -21.07 19.53
C GLU A 590 -11.71 -21.79 19.32
N ARG A 591 -11.84 -22.58 18.26
CA ARG A 591 -13.00 -23.42 18.02
C ARG A 591 -13.26 -24.36 19.20
N HIS A 592 -12.23 -25.05 19.68
CA HIS A 592 -12.30 -25.92 20.86
C HIS A 592 -12.74 -25.14 22.12
N ARG A 593 -12.19 -23.94 22.32
CA ARG A 593 -12.58 -23.07 23.43
C ARG A 593 -14.07 -22.70 23.39
N GLN A 594 -14.56 -22.28 22.24
CA GLN A 594 -15.95 -21.82 22.07
C GLN A 594 -16.95 -22.97 22.13
N ILE A 595 -16.66 -24.11 21.47
CA ILE A 595 -17.61 -25.21 21.32
C ILE A 595 -17.54 -26.17 22.50
N GLU A 596 -16.36 -26.41 23.07
CA GLU A 596 -16.18 -27.39 24.12
C GLU A 596 -15.92 -26.77 25.49
N ALA A 597 -14.89 -25.89 25.64
CA ALA A 597 -14.49 -25.41 26.96
C ALA A 597 -15.56 -24.51 27.58
N TRP A 598 -16.15 -23.59 26.82
CA TRP A 598 -17.22 -22.70 27.34
C TRP A 598 -18.54 -23.42 27.53
N ASN A 599 -18.77 -24.56 26.88
CA ASN A 599 -19.99 -25.36 27.04
C ASN A 599 -19.86 -26.44 28.12
N ARG A 600 -18.70 -26.54 28.80
CA ARG A 600 -18.58 -27.37 30.02
C ARG A 600 -19.29 -26.74 31.19
N THR A 601 -20.61 -26.67 31.06
CA THR A 601 -21.49 -26.05 32.05
C THR A 601 -22.13 -27.08 33.00
N ASP A 602 -21.67 -28.34 32.94
CA ASP A 602 -22.15 -29.40 33.79
C ASP A 602 -21.93 -29.03 35.25
N ALA A 603 -23.01 -28.86 35.98
CA ALA A 603 -23.00 -28.60 37.41
C ALA A 603 -23.78 -29.72 38.11
N ALA A 604 -23.21 -30.23 39.20
CA ALA A 604 -23.95 -31.15 40.05
C ALA A 604 -25.13 -30.40 40.69
N TYR A 605 -26.33 -30.86 40.41
CA TYR A 605 -27.52 -30.34 41.06
C TYR A 605 -28.28 -31.48 41.73
N ALA A 606 -29.02 -31.17 42.76
CA ALA A 606 -29.76 -32.14 43.51
C ALA A 606 -30.98 -32.64 42.69
N VAL A 607 -30.80 -33.71 41.91
CA VAL A 607 -31.78 -34.25 40.96
C VAL A 607 -33.07 -34.69 41.68
N GLU A 608 -32.98 -35.07 42.96
CA GLU A 608 -34.08 -35.53 43.77
C GLU A 608 -34.74 -34.44 44.59
N SER A 609 -34.22 -33.20 44.57
CA SER A 609 -34.76 -32.09 45.31
C SER A 609 -35.88 -31.38 44.55
N THR A 610 -36.96 -31.09 45.23
CA THR A 610 -38.02 -30.25 44.66
C THR A 610 -37.66 -28.77 44.78
N LEU A 611 -38.16 -27.90 43.89
CA LEU A 611 -38.00 -26.45 44.00
C LEU A 611 -38.35 -25.90 45.40
N PRO A 612 -39.48 -26.28 46.02
CA PRO A 612 -39.76 -25.88 47.42
C PRO A 612 -38.66 -26.30 48.39
N GLY A 613 -38.17 -27.55 48.29
CA GLY A 613 -37.10 -28.04 49.16
C GLY A 613 -35.77 -27.31 48.99
N LEU A 614 -35.42 -26.89 47.77
CA LEU A 614 -34.24 -26.05 47.52
C LEU A 614 -34.39 -24.64 48.08
N ILE A 615 -35.60 -24.06 47.99
CA ILE A 615 -35.90 -22.75 48.57
C ILE A 615 -35.85 -22.83 50.09
N GLU A 616 -36.46 -23.88 50.71
CA GLU A 616 -36.42 -24.10 52.16
C GLU A 616 -34.99 -24.29 52.66
N ALA A 617 -34.14 -25.02 51.94
CA ALA A 617 -32.73 -25.20 52.29
C ALA A 617 -31.89 -23.92 52.25
N GLN A 618 -32.28 -22.96 51.43
CA GLN A 618 -31.63 -21.62 51.33
C GLN A 618 -32.19 -20.62 52.37
N ALA A 619 -33.37 -20.87 52.94
CA ALA A 619 -34.02 -19.98 53.91
C ALA A 619 -33.55 -20.22 55.36
N VAL A 620 -32.72 -21.24 55.61
CA VAL A 620 -32.05 -21.54 56.88
C VAL A 620 -30.61 -21.04 56.83
#